data_39e18809ee671900e944d056d7580284
#
_entry.id   39e18809ee671900e944d056d7580284
#
_cell.length_a   1.000
_cell.length_b   1.000
_cell.length_c   1.000
_cell.angle_alpha   90.00
_cell.angle_beta   90.00
_cell.angle_gamma   90.00
#
_symmetry.space_group_name_H-M   'P 1'
#
loop_
_entity.id
_entity.type
_entity.pdbx_description
1 polymer ?
#
loop_
_entity_poly.entity_id
_entity_poly.type
_entity_poly.pdbx_seq_one_letter_code
_entity_poly.pdbx_strand_id
1 'polypeptide(L)'
;MYAEVVWSTFDRLPLVAPEARASVETGLIALCRRLDVEPVAVKVSATRARLVLRFKPAHSIGAVVTALKLGSQDAAVVAGRPIRWAPGFACLSLSVTEVRRRALRLRARH
;
A
#
# COMPACT_ATOMS: atom_id res chain seq x y z
N MET A 1 4.24 10.14 12.80
CA MET A 1 4.27 10.82 11.48
C MET A 1 3.31 10.14 10.52
N TYR A 2 2.52 10.90 9.82
CA TYR A 2 1.67 10.39 8.75
C TYR A 2 2.35 10.60 7.40
N ALA A 3 2.22 9.63 6.51
CA ALA A 3 2.72 9.75 5.16
C ALA A 3 1.84 8.97 4.17
N GLU A 4 1.74 9.48 2.95
CA GLU A 4 1.20 8.73 1.83
C GLU A 4 2.37 8.07 1.09
N VAL A 5 2.29 6.77 0.87
CA VAL A 5 3.24 6.04 0.06
C VAL A 5 2.52 5.46 -1.15
N VAL A 6 3.17 5.51 -2.30
CA VAL A 6 2.61 5.03 -3.56
C VAL A 6 3.69 4.26 -4.31
N TRP A 7 3.35 3.09 -4.81
CA TRP A 7 4.21 2.38 -5.75
C TRP A 7 3.39 1.77 -6.88
N SER A 8 4.07 1.48 -7.98
CA SER A 8 3.44 0.98 -9.20
C SER A 8 3.76 -0.48 -9.42
N THR A 9 2.96 -1.13 -10.25
CA THR A 9 3.31 -2.43 -10.84
C THR A 9 4.50 -2.27 -11.79
N PHE A 10 5.22 -3.37 -12.03
CA PHE A 10 6.33 -3.40 -12.98
C PHE A 10 5.83 -2.94 -14.35
N ASP A 11 6.55 -1.98 -14.92
CA ASP A 11 6.24 -1.38 -16.23
C ASP A 11 4.81 -0.85 -16.35
N ARG A 12 4.16 -0.54 -15.22
CA ARG A 12 2.77 -0.11 -15.13
C ARG A 12 1.77 -1.06 -15.82
N LEU A 13 2.11 -2.33 -15.88
CA LEU A 13 1.21 -3.35 -16.40
C LEU A 13 0.01 -3.52 -15.46
N PRO A 14 -1.19 -3.79 -16.00
CA PRO A 14 -2.39 -3.97 -15.18
C PRO A 14 -2.41 -5.35 -14.51
N LEU A 15 -1.48 -5.57 -13.57
CA LEU A 15 -1.26 -6.88 -12.95
C LEU A 15 -2.26 -7.22 -11.86
N VAL A 16 -2.95 -6.24 -11.29
CA VAL A 16 -3.94 -6.48 -10.23
C VAL A 16 -5.33 -6.51 -10.84
N ALA A 17 -5.85 -7.72 -11.01
CA ALA A 17 -7.21 -7.91 -11.54
C ALA A 17 -8.25 -7.29 -10.59
N PRO A 18 -9.38 -6.76 -11.12
CA PRO A 18 -10.40 -6.13 -10.28
C PRO A 18 -10.88 -6.99 -9.11
N GLU A 19 -11.07 -8.28 -9.34
CA GLU A 19 -11.51 -9.24 -8.32
C GLU A 19 -10.46 -9.54 -7.25
N ALA A 20 -9.19 -9.21 -7.50
CA ALA A 20 -8.11 -9.44 -6.56
C ALA A 20 -7.80 -8.22 -5.68
N ARG A 21 -8.29 -7.03 -6.03
CA ARG A 21 -7.91 -5.76 -5.38
C ARG A 21 -8.23 -5.74 -3.90
N ALA A 22 -9.43 -6.15 -3.53
CA ALA A 22 -9.85 -6.19 -2.13
C ALA A 22 -8.98 -7.14 -1.30
N SER A 23 -8.60 -8.27 -1.85
CA SER A 23 -7.72 -9.25 -1.19
C SER A 23 -6.31 -8.68 -1.00
N VAL A 24 -5.78 -7.99 -1.99
CA VAL A 24 -4.46 -7.33 -1.88
C VAL A 24 -4.50 -6.23 -0.82
N GLU A 25 -5.55 -5.41 -0.79
CA GLU A 25 -5.73 -4.38 0.22
C GLU A 25 -5.77 -4.96 1.62
N THR A 26 -6.56 -6.01 1.84
CA THR A 26 -6.66 -6.70 3.11
C THR A 26 -5.32 -7.28 3.55
N GLY A 27 -4.58 -7.87 2.62
CA GLY A 27 -3.24 -8.41 2.88
C GLY A 27 -2.24 -7.33 3.26
N LEU A 28 -2.26 -6.17 2.60
CA LEU A 28 -1.42 -5.03 2.93
C LEU A 28 -1.74 -4.48 4.32
N ILE A 29 -3.01 -4.39 4.68
CA ILE A 29 -3.44 -3.97 6.02
C ILE A 29 -2.90 -4.93 7.08
N ALA A 30 -3.00 -6.23 6.86
CA ALA A 30 -2.48 -7.23 7.79
C ALA A 30 -0.95 -7.14 7.96
N LEU A 31 -0.23 -6.91 6.86
CA LEU A 31 1.21 -6.70 6.89
C LEU A 31 1.61 -5.44 7.65
N CYS A 32 0.87 -4.34 7.46
CA CYS A 32 1.10 -3.11 8.22
C CYS A 32 0.99 -3.36 9.73
N ARG A 33 -0.02 -4.09 10.16
CA ARG A 33 -0.22 -4.41 11.57
C ARG A 33 0.90 -5.27 12.13
N ARG A 34 1.42 -6.22 11.37
CA ARG A 34 2.59 -7.02 11.77
C ARG A 34 3.83 -6.16 11.93
N LEU A 35 3.97 -5.12 11.13
CA LEU A 35 5.10 -4.19 11.18
C LEU A 35 4.89 -3.09 12.22
N ASP A 36 3.78 -3.12 12.94
CA ASP A 36 3.38 -2.11 13.92
C ASP A 36 3.22 -0.71 13.27
N VAL A 37 2.79 -0.70 12.04
CA VAL A 37 2.44 0.51 11.29
C VAL A 37 0.92 0.58 11.19
N GLU A 38 0.34 1.74 11.52
CA GLU A 38 -1.11 1.93 11.46
C GLU A 38 -1.56 2.25 10.04
N PRO A 39 -2.37 1.39 9.40
CA PRO A 39 -2.95 1.71 8.10
C PRO A 39 -4.17 2.61 8.27
N VAL A 40 -4.11 3.83 7.76
CA VAL A 40 -5.23 4.79 7.78
C VAL A 40 -6.13 4.57 6.59
N ALA A 41 -5.54 4.39 5.41
CA ALA A 41 -6.27 4.10 4.18
C ALA A 41 -5.38 3.28 3.25
N VAL A 42 -5.95 2.33 2.55
CA VAL A 42 -5.26 1.51 1.57
C VAL A 42 -6.15 1.40 0.34
N LYS A 43 -5.59 1.70 -0.82
CA LYS A 43 -6.28 1.59 -2.10
C LYS A 43 -5.36 0.96 -3.12
N VAL A 44 -5.84 -0.11 -3.74
CA VAL A 44 -5.13 -0.81 -4.82
C VAL A 44 -5.93 -0.66 -6.10
N SER A 45 -5.24 -0.27 -7.18
CA SER A 45 -5.77 -0.24 -8.53
C SER A 45 -5.06 -1.29 -9.39
N ALA A 46 -5.40 -1.37 -10.67
CA ALA A 46 -4.74 -2.29 -11.59
C ALA A 46 -3.22 -2.11 -11.64
N THR A 47 -2.73 -0.89 -11.44
CA THR A 47 -1.32 -0.51 -11.67
C THR A 47 -0.62 0.08 -10.46
N ARG A 48 -1.32 0.33 -9.35
CA ARG A 48 -0.76 1.05 -8.20
C ARG A 48 -1.29 0.54 -6.88
N ALA A 49 -0.45 0.68 -5.85
CA ALA A 49 -0.88 0.64 -4.45
C ALA A 49 -0.65 2.03 -3.85
N ARG A 50 -1.66 2.55 -3.16
CA ARG A 50 -1.61 3.84 -2.48
C ARG A 50 -2.06 3.65 -1.05
N LEU A 51 -1.19 4.01 -0.10
CA LEU A 51 -1.43 3.82 1.31
C LEU A 51 -1.19 5.11 2.07
N VAL A 52 -2.09 5.42 2.99
CA VAL A 52 -1.86 6.46 4.00
C VAL A 52 -1.57 5.73 5.31
N LEU A 53 -0.38 5.94 5.85
CA LEU A 53 0.12 5.19 7.00
C LEU A 53 0.58 6.14 8.10
N ARG A 54 0.46 5.68 9.35
CA ARG A 54 1.08 6.32 10.49
C ARG A 54 2.31 5.54 10.89
N PHE A 55 3.47 6.20 10.81
CA PHE A 55 4.76 5.63 11.19
C PHE A 55 5.16 6.08 12.59
N LYS A 56 5.82 5.19 13.33
CA LYS A 56 6.51 5.52 14.58
C LYS A 56 7.90 6.06 14.26
N PRO A 57 8.50 6.88 15.16
CA PRO A 57 9.85 7.42 14.93
C PRO A 57 10.93 6.37 14.66
N ALA A 58 10.78 5.17 15.23
CA ALA A 58 11.72 4.06 15.05
C ALA A 58 11.61 3.39 13.67
N HIS A 59 10.54 3.64 12.91
CA HIS A 59 10.33 3.01 11.61
C HIS A 59 11.21 3.64 10.53
N SER A 60 11.83 2.79 9.72
CA SER A 60 12.39 3.17 8.42
C SER A 60 11.29 3.02 7.37
N ILE A 61 10.91 4.11 6.73
CA ILE A 61 9.86 4.10 5.69
C ILE A 61 10.25 3.15 4.56
N GLY A 62 11.50 3.21 4.11
CA GLY A 62 12.00 2.34 3.04
C GLY A 62 11.93 0.86 3.42
N ALA A 63 12.29 0.50 4.64
CA ALA A 63 12.20 -0.88 5.10
C ALA A 63 10.76 -1.37 5.20
N VAL A 64 9.84 -0.53 5.68
CA VAL A 64 8.41 -0.85 5.74
C VAL A 64 7.84 -1.07 4.34
N VAL A 65 8.10 -0.17 3.40
CA VAL A 65 7.62 -0.30 2.03
C VAL A 65 8.18 -1.55 1.37
N THR A 66 9.47 -1.84 1.55
CA THR A 66 10.09 -3.06 1.02
C THR A 66 9.39 -4.31 1.55
N ALA A 67 9.13 -4.37 2.86
CA ALA A 67 8.43 -5.50 3.49
C ALA A 67 7.00 -5.65 2.96
N LEU A 68 6.28 -4.54 2.77
CA LEU A 68 4.93 -4.56 2.20
C LEU A 68 4.91 -5.07 0.76
N LYS A 69 5.87 -4.63 -0.05
CA LYS A 69 5.99 -5.07 -1.44
C LYS A 69 6.30 -6.56 -1.53
N LEU A 70 7.29 -7.02 -0.78
CA LEU A 70 7.69 -8.44 -0.79
C LEU A 70 6.56 -9.33 -0.25
N GLY A 71 5.96 -8.96 0.87
CA GLY A 71 4.88 -9.75 1.47
C GLY A 71 3.64 -9.83 0.58
N SER A 72 3.27 -8.76 -0.11
CA SER A 72 2.13 -8.76 -1.03
C SER A 72 2.43 -9.55 -2.30
N GLN A 73 3.67 -9.53 -2.80
CA GLN A 73 4.09 -10.38 -3.92
C GLN A 73 4.02 -11.87 -3.55
N ASP A 74 4.52 -12.23 -2.37
CA ASP A 74 4.49 -13.62 -1.90
C ASP A 74 3.05 -14.12 -1.75
N ALA A 75 2.16 -13.33 -1.16
CA ALA A 75 0.75 -13.65 -1.03
C ALA A 75 0.06 -13.81 -2.38
N ALA A 76 0.41 -13.00 -3.36
CA ALA A 76 -0.13 -13.07 -4.71
C ALA A 76 0.28 -14.36 -5.42
N VAL A 77 1.52 -14.80 -5.24
CA VAL A 77 1.99 -16.08 -5.77
C VAL A 77 1.21 -17.25 -5.17
N VAL A 78 1.02 -17.25 -3.86
CA VAL A 78 0.25 -18.30 -3.17
C VAL A 78 -1.20 -18.32 -3.67
N ALA A 79 -1.79 -17.16 -3.94
CA ALA A 79 -3.15 -17.06 -4.47
C ALA A 79 -3.26 -17.43 -5.96
N GLY A 80 -2.14 -17.73 -6.64
CA GLY A 80 -2.14 -18.05 -8.06
C GLY A 80 -2.33 -16.85 -8.98
N ARG A 81 -2.16 -15.64 -8.47
CA ARG A 81 -2.32 -14.36 -9.21
C ARG A 81 -1.10 -13.49 -8.98
N PRO A 82 0.08 -13.84 -9.52
CA PRO A 82 1.31 -13.15 -9.22
C PRO A 82 1.27 -11.68 -9.61
N ILE A 83 1.82 -10.85 -8.72
CA ILE A 83 2.00 -9.42 -8.92
C ILE A 83 3.49 -9.14 -8.83
N ARG A 84 3.99 -8.28 -9.69
CA ARG A 84 5.35 -7.76 -9.61
C ARG A 84 5.30 -6.25 -9.47
N TRP A 85 5.82 -5.76 -8.35
CA TRP A 85 5.94 -4.32 -8.12
C TRP A 85 7.20 -3.76 -8.79
N ALA A 86 7.10 -2.55 -9.30
CA ALA A 86 8.27 -1.82 -9.80
C ALA A 86 9.21 -1.45 -8.64
N PRO A 87 10.51 -1.25 -8.90
CA PRO A 87 11.42 -0.71 -7.89
C PRO A 87 10.99 0.69 -7.45
N GLY A 88 11.29 1.02 -6.19
CA GLY A 88 11.05 2.36 -5.67
C GLY A 88 9.62 2.63 -5.23
N PHE A 89 9.42 3.81 -4.69
CA PHE A 89 8.12 4.32 -4.23
C PHE A 89 8.19 5.84 -4.09
N ALA A 90 7.02 6.50 -4.12
CA ALA A 90 6.89 7.91 -3.76
C ALA A 90 6.37 8.01 -2.33
N CYS A 91 6.85 8.99 -1.58
CA CYS A 91 6.43 9.24 -0.21
C CYS A 91 6.19 10.73 -0.01
N LEU A 92 5.04 11.06 0.60
CA LEU A 92 4.67 12.43 0.93
C LEU A 92 4.24 12.49 2.39
N SER A 93 4.96 13.29 3.20
CA SER A 93 4.56 13.54 4.59
C SER A 93 3.26 14.35 4.63
N LEU A 94 2.36 14.00 5.55
CA LEU A 94 1.03 14.59 5.63
C LEU A 94 0.78 15.20 7.01
N SER A 95 0.07 16.34 7.04
CA SER A 95 -0.54 16.88 8.26
C SER A 95 -1.79 16.07 8.61
N VAL A 96 -2.28 16.23 9.85
CA VAL A 96 -3.52 15.55 10.29
C VAL A 96 -4.72 15.95 9.40
N THR A 97 -4.81 17.21 9.00
CA THR A 97 -5.87 17.68 8.10
C THR A 97 -5.79 17.03 6.72
N GLU A 98 -4.59 16.92 6.16
CA GLU A 98 -4.37 16.26 4.89
C GLU A 98 -4.69 14.77 4.95
N VAL A 99 -4.35 14.10 6.06
CA VAL A 99 -4.68 12.69 6.29
C VAL A 99 -6.18 12.47 6.21
N ARG A 100 -6.97 13.27 6.91
CA ARG A 100 -8.43 13.15 6.88
C ARG A 100 -8.99 13.34 5.48
N ARG A 101 -8.50 14.34 4.77
CA ARG A 101 -8.93 14.64 3.40
C ARG A 101 -8.63 13.50 2.45
N ARG A 102 -7.42 12.93 2.52
CA ARG A 102 -7.00 11.84 1.65
C ARG A 102 -7.71 10.54 1.98
N ALA A 103 -7.91 10.24 3.24
CA ALA A 103 -8.66 9.06 3.67
C ALA A 103 -10.10 9.10 3.14
N LEU A 104 -10.77 10.25 3.22
CA LEU A 104 -12.12 10.42 2.68
C LEU A 104 -12.15 10.25 1.17
N ARG A 105 -11.18 10.80 0.43
CA ARG A 105 -11.10 10.61 -1.02
C ARG A 105 -10.95 9.15 -1.42
N LEU A 106 -10.07 8.43 -0.76
CA LEU A 106 -9.84 7.02 -1.06
C LEU A 106 -11.09 6.19 -0.77
N ARG A 107 -11.79 6.47 0.32
CA ARG A 107 -13.04 5.81 0.67
C ARG A 107 -14.17 6.16 -0.31
N ALA A 108 -14.25 7.39 -0.76
CA ALA A 108 -15.29 7.84 -1.70
C ALA A 108 -15.18 7.19 -3.08
N ARG A 109 -14.02 6.64 -3.43
CA ARG A 109 -13.78 5.95 -4.70
C ARG A 109 -14.18 4.48 -4.69
N HIS A 110 -14.59 3.99 -3.55
CA HIS A 110 -15.13 2.64 -3.45
C HIS A 110 -16.58 2.63 -3.93
#